data_6ccce356e4e39f4d8d708f0cedbf4194
#
_entry.id   6ccce356e4e39f4d8d708f0cedbf4194
#
_cell.length_a   1.000
_cell.length_b   1.000
_cell.length_c   1.000
_cell.angle_alpha   90.00
_cell.angle_beta   90.00
_cell.angle_gamma   90.00
#
_symmetry.space_group_name_H-M   'P 1'
#
loop_
_entity.id
_entity.type
_entity.pdbx_description
1 polymer ?
#
loop_
_entity_poly.entity_id
_entity_poly.type
_entity_poly.pdbx_seq_one_letter_code
_entity_poly.pdbx_strand_id
1 'polypeptide(L)'
;MTTNLFSKALKILRIERGITQTELAERMFVTRSTINRWEKGSRVPDNMMIVKLAEALDVDINILLNATVDSSEAPNVILVDDNEIILKGGLPILEEALPNAMVYGFTRPSEVIECAKANRISMAFLDIELGKTSGLDLCRRLLEINPRTNVVYLTAYVGYAFDAWGTGACGFMRKPLTVEGVRNQLSQLRYPFWTGGTGE
;
A
#
# COMPACT_ATOMS: atom_id res chain seq x y z
N MET A 1 6.37 23.50 -7.30
CA MET A 1 6.40 23.27 -5.83
C MET A 1 5.94 21.86 -5.61
N THR A 2 6.84 20.95 -5.34
CA THR A 2 6.55 19.53 -5.10
C THR A 2 5.88 19.41 -3.73
N THR A 3 4.57 19.21 -3.74
CA THR A 3 3.81 18.88 -2.53
C THR A 3 4.20 17.44 -2.18
N ASN A 4 4.93 17.23 -1.09
CA ASN A 4 5.36 15.89 -0.70
C ASN A 4 4.17 15.05 -0.21
N LEU A 5 4.30 13.73 -0.22
CA LEU A 5 3.23 12.80 0.16
C LEU A 5 2.73 13.04 1.58
N PHE A 6 3.63 13.40 2.51
CA PHE A 6 3.28 13.71 3.89
C PHE A 6 2.29 14.89 3.99
N SER A 7 2.53 15.96 3.24
CA SER A 7 1.68 17.15 3.29
C SER A 7 0.25 16.88 2.81
N LYS A 8 0.12 16.05 1.78
CA LYS A 8 -1.18 15.60 1.28
C LYS A 8 -1.88 14.68 2.29
N ALA A 9 -1.17 13.67 2.80
CA ALA A 9 -1.69 12.73 3.78
C ALA A 9 -2.19 13.45 5.04
N LEU A 10 -1.38 14.35 5.60
CA LEU A 10 -1.74 15.13 6.76
C LEU A 10 -3.04 15.94 6.54
N LYS A 11 -3.15 16.62 5.41
CA LYS A 11 -4.34 17.41 5.08
C LYS A 11 -5.59 16.54 4.93
N ILE A 12 -5.49 15.39 4.24
CA ILE A 12 -6.60 14.46 4.05
C ILE A 12 -7.06 13.91 5.40
N LEU A 13 -6.15 13.35 6.20
CA LEU A 13 -6.48 12.78 7.51
C LEU A 13 -7.15 13.80 8.44
N ARG A 14 -6.68 15.05 8.45
CA ARG A 14 -7.31 16.11 9.21
C ARG A 14 -8.75 16.38 8.75
N ILE A 15 -8.96 16.45 7.44
CA ILE A 15 -10.30 16.71 6.85
C ILE A 15 -11.24 15.52 7.15
N GLU A 16 -10.78 14.30 7.02
CA GLU A 16 -11.55 13.07 7.33
C GLU A 16 -11.98 13.01 8.80
N ARG A 17 -11.18 13.58 9.72
CA ARG A 17 -11.52 13.71 11.12
C ARG A 17 -12.41 14.94 11.41
N GLY A 18 -12.75 15.74 10.40
CA GLY A 18 -13.62 16.91 10.54
C GLY A 18 -13.00 18.07 11.34
N ILE A 19 -11.67 18.09 11.54
CA ILE A 19 -10.99 19.11 12.35
C ILE A 19 -10.33 20.17 11.49
N THR A 20 -10.34 21.41 12.01
CA THR A 20 -9.70 22.54 11.34
C THR A 20 -8.18 22.58 11.62
N GLN A 21 -7.43 23.35 10.82
CA GLN A 21 -6.00 23.59 11.09
C GLN A 21 -5.76 24.21 12.47
N THR A 22 -6.69 25.01 12.96
CA THR A 22 -6.60 25.66 14.29
C THR A 22 -6.77 24.63 15.39
N GLU A 23 -7.79 23.79 15.33
CA GLU A 23 -8.02 22.71 16.29
C GLU A 23 -6.89 21.70 16.33
N LEU A 24 -6.33 21.31 15.15
CA LEU A 24 -5.17 20.45 15.13
C LEU A 24 -3.94 21.12 15.77
N ALA A 25 -3.74 22.40 15.52
CA ALA A 25 -2.65 23.19 16.13
C ALA A 25 -2.78 23.24 17.65
N GLU A 26 -3.98 23.42 18.18
CA GLU A 26 -4.27 23.41 19.62
C GLU A 26 -3.97 22.06 20.25
N ARG A 27 -4.42 20.96 19.64
CA ARG A 27 -4.13 19.58 20.10
C ARG A 27 -2.64 19.27 20.11
N MET A 28 -1.90 19.85 19.16
CA MET A 28 -0.46 19.64 18.99
C MET A 28 0.39 20.62 19.82
N PHE A 29 -0.21 21.61 20.48
CA PHE A 29 0.49 22.72 21.15
C PHE A 29 1.47 23.45 20.21
N VAL A 30 1.06 23.68 18.96
CA VAL A 30 1.80 24.45 17.95
C VAL A 30 0.94 25.57 17.38
N THR A 31 1.53 26.43 16.54
CA THR A 31 0.76 27.47 15.87
C THR A 31 0.03 26.95 14.64
N ARG A 32 -1.12 27.55 14.28
CA ARG A 32 -1.82 27.25 13.03
C ARG A 32 -0.89 27.39 11.81
N SER A 33 0.03 28.36 11.83
CA SER A 33 1.01 28.55 10.76
C SER A 33 1.96 27.35 10.61
N THR A 34 2.26 26.64 11.69
CA THR A 34 3.06 25.41 11.67
C THR A 34 2.32 24.30 10.93
N ILE A 35 1.04 24.06 11.26
CA ILE A 35 0.20 23.08 10.55
C ILE A 35 0.10 23.44 9.06
N ASN A 36 -0.16 24.70 8.74
CA ASN A 36 -0.24 25.17 7.36
C ASN A 36 1.07 24.93 6.57
N ARG A 37 2.25 25.13 7.20
CA ARG A 37 3.54 24.83 6.56
C ARG A 37 3.73 23.34 6.32
N TRP A 38 3.29 22.48 7.23
CA TRP A 38 3.33 21.04 7.07
C TRP A 38 2.38 20.59 5.94
N GLU A 39 1.16 21.10 5.89
CA GLU A 39 0.19 20.78 4.83
C GLU A 39 0.54 21.36 3.46
N LYS A 40 1.38 22.42 3.41
CA LYS A 40 1.94 22.95 2.16
C LYS A 40 3.23 22.27 1.73
N GLY A 41 3.80 21.38 2.55
CA GLY A 41 5.05 20.70 2.27
C GLY A 41 6.29 21.62 2.35
N SER A 42 6.14 22.85 2.84
CA SER A 42 7.28 23.79 3.01
C SER A 42 8.16 23.41 4.20
N ARG A 43 7.69 22.55 5.09
CA ARG A 43 8.44 21.96 6.21
C ARG A 43 7.86 20.59 6.53
N VAL A 44 8.72 19.63 6.84
CA VAL A 44 8.34 18.32 7.38
C VAL A 44 8.57 18.35 8.90
N PRO A 45 7.62 17.85 9.72
CA PRO A 45 7.83 17.73 11.16
C PRO A 45 8.93 16.68 11.46
N ASP A 46 9.55 16.79 12.63
CA ASP A 46 10.44 15.76 13.15
C ASP A 46 9.65 14.52 13.60
N ASN A 47 10.38 13.43 13.88
CA ASN A 47 9.76 12.14 14.24
C ASN A 47 8.89 12.25 15.50
N MET A 48 9.26 13.08 16.49
CA MET A 48 8.45 13.27 17.70
C MET A 48 7.13 13.98 17.38
N MET A 49 7.16 14.96 16.49
CA MET A 49 5.93 15.64 16.03
C MET A 49 5.05 14.72 15.18
N ILE A 50 5.63 13.78 14.44
CA ILE A 50 4.85 12.76 13.69
C ILE A 50 4.11 11.83 14.65
N VAL A 51 4.73 11.39 15.75
CA VAL A 51 4.05 10.61 16.80
C VAL A 51 2.85 11.38 17.34
N LYS A 52 3.07 12.64 17.76
CA LYS A 52 1.98 13.49 18.28
C LYS A 52 0.88 13.75 17.26
N LEU A 53 1.22 13.89 15.96
CA LEU A 53 0.24 14.03 14.89
C LEU A 53 -0.64 12.79 14.76
N ALA A 54 -0.04 11.60 14.82
CA ALA A 54 -0.76 10.35 14.76
C ALA A 54 -1.75 10.22 15.94
N GLU A 55 -1.32 10.56 17.15
CA GLU A 55 -2.17 10.61 18.34
C GLU A 55 -3.30 11.64 18.21
N ALA A 56 -2.97 12.89 17.79
CA ALA A 56 -3.93 13.98 17.66
C ALA A 56 -5.01 13.71 16.60
N LEU A 57 -4.65 12.93 15.56
CA LEU A 57 -5.53 12.53 14.47
C LEU A 57 -6.21 11.19 14.71
N ASP A 58 -5.83 10.45 15.76
CA ASP A 58 -6.30 9.10 16.03
C ASP A 58 -6.08 8.16 14.84
N VAL A 59 -4.83 8.07 14.37
CA VAL A 59 -4.42 7.22 13.26
C VAL A 59 -3.15 6.44 13.62
N ASP A 60 -2.92 5.33 12.91
CA ASP A 60 -1.66 4.60 13.04
C ASP A 60 -0.49 5.49 12.59
N ILE A 61 0.53 5.59 13.44
CA ILE A 61 1.74 6.39 13.18
C ILE A 61 2.41 6.00 11.85
N ASN A 62 2.32 4.73 11.46
CA ASN A 62 2.90 4.25 10.22
C ASN A 62 2.31 4.93 8.97
N ILE A 63 1.07 5.41 9.03
CA ILE A 63 0.45 6.17 7.94
C ILE A 63 1.26 7.45 7.68
N LEU A 64 1.58 8.20 8.72
CA LEU A 64 2.33 9.43 8.62
C LEU A 64 3.82 9.19 8.36
N LEU A 65 4.44 8.20 9.03
CA LEU A 65 5.84 7.85 8.81
C LEU A 65 6.11 7.40 7.36
N ASN A 66 5.24 6.58 6.79
CA ASN A 66 5.39 6.15 5.40
C ASN A 66 5.22 7.31 4.41
N ALA A 67 4.43 8.31 4.77
CA ALA A 67 4.28 9.51 3.97
C ALA A 67 5.48 10.49 4.08
N THR A 68 6.33 10.36 5.13
CA THR A 68 7.57 11.15 5.25
C THR A 68 8.76 10.53 4.52
N VAL A 69 8.73 9.22 4.34
CA VAL A 69 9.70 8.57 3.45
C VAL A 69 9.35 9.04 2.06
N ASP A 70 10.19 9.88 1.50
CA ASP A 70 10.05 10.47 0.17
C ASP A 70 10.13 9.34 -0.88
N SER A 71 9.04 8.58 -1.01
CA SER A 71 8.83 7.74 -2.16
C SER A 71 8.31 8.65 -3.26
N SER A 72 9.23 9.44 -3.85
CA SER A 72 9.05 10.08 -5.15
C SER A 72 8.77 9.03 -6.24
N GLU A 73 8.88 7.77 -5.91
CA GLU A 73 8.62 6.63 -6.76
C GLU A 73 7.18 6.14 -6.53
N ALA A 74 6.48 5.94 -7.64
CA ALA A 74 5.18 5.28 -7.65
C ALA A 74 5.29 3.91 -6.92
N PRO A 75 4.28 3.48 -6.14
CA PRO A 75 4.34 2.22 -5.43
C PRO A 75 4.44 1.05 -6.43
N ASN A 76 5.38 0.15 -6.21
CA ASN A 76 5.50 -1.04 -7.04
C ASN A 76 4.46 -2.08 -6.63
N VAL A 77 3.67 -2.50 -7.59
CA VAL A 77 2.65 -3.54 -7.48
C VAL A 77 3.00 -4.69 -8.40
N ILE A 78 2.95 -5.89 -7.90
CA ILE A 78 3.23 -7.09 -8.70
C ILE A 78 2.00 -8.00 -8.81
N LEU A 79 1.84 -8.59 -9.97
CA LEU A 79 0.91 -9.68 -10.24
C LEU A 79 1.71 -10.93 -10.60
N VAL A 80 1.47 -12.04 -9.91
CA VAL A 80 2.20 -13.30 -10.12
C VAL A 80 1.22 -14.42 -10.42
N ASP A 81 1.34 -14.98 -11.59
CA ASP A 81 0.52 -16.09 -12.08
C ASP A 81 1.32 -16.84 -13.15
N ASP A 82 1.42 -18.16 -13.10
CA ASP A 82 2.16 -18.95 -14.09
C ASP A 82 1.47 -18.99 -15.47
N ASN A 83 0.23 -18.56 -15.54
CA ASN A 83 -0.53 -18.44 -16.78
C ASN A 83 -0.41 -17.03 -17.38
N GLU A 84 0.31 -16.91 -18.50
CA GLU A 84 0.48 -15.63 -19.21
C GLU A 84 -0.83 -14.97 -19.64
N ILE A 85 -1.89 -15.75 -19.91
CA ILE A 85 -3.18 -15.21 -20.33
C ILE A 85 -3.82 -14.46 -19.16
N ILE A 86 -3.71 -15.00 -17.94
CA ILE A 86 -4.23 -14.36 -16.72
C ILE A 86 -3.43 -13.10 -16.43
N LEU A 87 -2.09 -13.14 -16.59
CA LEU A 87 -1.26 -11.94 -16.44
C LEU A 87 -1.66 -10.84 -17.43
N LYS A 88 -1.73 -11.18 -18.72
CA LYS A 88 -2.10 -10.21 -19.77
C LYS A 88 -3.48 -9.59 -19.56
N GLY A 89 -4.42 -10.34 -19.00
CA GLY A 89 -5.75 -9.83 -18.64
C GLY A 89 -5.78 -9.05 -17.33
N GLY A 90 -4.94 -9.42 -16.36
CA GLY A 90 -4.93 -8.85 -15.02
C GLY A 90 -4.15 -7.53 -14.91
N LEU A 91 -3.07 -7.35 -15.67
CA LEU A 91 -2.25 -6.14 -15.62
C LEU A 91 -3.04 -4.86 -15.91
N PRO A 92 -3.84 -4.77 -17.00
CA PRO A 92 -4.66 -3.59 -17.26
C PRO A 92 -5.68 -3.29 -16.16
N ILE A 93 -6.21 -4.34 -15.51
CA ILE A 93 -7.17 -4.19 -14.40
C ILE A 93 -6.47 -3.54 -13.18
N LEU A 94 -5.22 -3.95 -12.89
CA LEU A 94 -4.45 -3.33 -11.82
C LEU A 94 -4.06 -1.89 -12.15
N GLU A 95 -3.67 -1.60 -13.38
CA GLU A 95 -3.36 -0.24 -13.84
C GLU A 95 -4.59 0.68 -13.73
N GLU A 96 -5.78 0.20 -14.08
CA GLU A 96 -7.03 0.93 -13.91
C GLU A 96 -7.43 1.13 -12.45
N ALA A 97 -7.26 0.09 -11.64
CA ALA A 97 -7.61 0.16 -10.21
C ALA A 97 -6.62 1.02 -9.41
N LEU A 98 -5.34 1.07 -9.83
CA LEU A 98 -4.21 1.68 -9.13
C LEU A 98 -3.42 2.61 -10.05
N PRO A 99 -4.01 3.71 -10.55
CA PRO A 99 -3.45 4.52 -11.65
C PRO A 99 -2.12 5.20 -11.32
N ASN A 100 -1.75 5.27 -10.03
CA ASN A 100 -0.49 5.88 -9.59
C ASN A 100 0.57 4.83 -9.20
N ALA A 101 0.33 3.54 -9.46
CA ALA A 101 1.26 2.46 -9.19
C ALA A 101 2.03 2.04 -10.45
N MET A 102 3.26 1.55 -10.25
CA MET A 102 4.01 0.82 -11.26
C MET A 102 3.65 -0.65 -11.14
N VAL A 103 2.99 -1.20 -12.17
CA VAL A 103 2.47 -2.57 -12.16
C VAL A 103 3.38 -3.48 -12.98
N TYR A 104 3.78 -4.61 -12.41
CA TYR A 104 4.63 -5.62 -13.05
C TYR A 104 4.02 -7.00 -12.98
N GLY A 105 4.13 -7.78 -14.04
CA GLY A 105 3.68 -9.18 -14.11
C GLY A 105 4.84 -10.16 -14.12
N PHE A 106 4.71 -11.26 -13.39
CA PHE A 106 5.73 -12.32 -13.33
C PHE A 106 5.08 -13.69 -13.49
N THR A 107 5.66 -14.55 -14.33
CA THR A 107 5.27 -15.95 -14.44
C THR A 107 6.09 -16.88 -13.56
N ARG A 108 7.25 -16.41 -13.07
CA ARG A 108 8.21 -17.22 -12.32
C ARG A 108 8.51 -16.63 -10.94
N PRO A 109 8.36 -17.41 -9.87
CA PRO A 109 8.70 -16.98 -8.50
C PRO A 109 10.13 -16.47 -8.33
N SER A 110 11.11 -17.01 -9.09
CA SER A 110 12.50 -16.55 -9.03
C SER A 110 12.66 -15.09 -9.44
N GLU A 111 11.95 -14.65 -10.49
CA GLU A 111 11.98 -13.26 -10.96
C GLU A 111 11.37 -12.31 -9.95
N VAL A 112 10.31 -12.74 -9.25
CA VAL A 112 9.69 -11.96 -8.16
C VAL A 112 10.71 -11.70 -7.05
N ILE A 113 11.46 -12.73 -6.65
CA ILE A 113 12.46 -12.60 -5.58
C ILE A 113 13.59 -11.66 -5.99
N GLU A 114 14.08 -11.75 -7.24
CA GLU A 114 15.11 -10.83 -7.73
C GLU A 114 14.57 -9.38 -7.81
N CYS A 115 13.34 -9.20 -8.26
CA CYS A 115 12.69 -7.89 -8.25
C CYS A 115 12.55 -7.32 -6.83
N ALA A 116 12.13 -8.14 -5.86
CA ALA A 116 11.95 -7.73 -4.47
C ALA A 116 13.26 -7.38 -3.75
N LYS A 117 14.38 -8.00 -4.13
CA LYS A 117 15.71 -7.62 -3.61
C LYS A 117 16.17 -6.27 -4.13
N ALA A 118 15.81 -5.94 -5.37
CA ALA A 118 16.22 -4.69 -6.02
C ALA A 118 15.24 -3.52 -5.75
N ASN A 119 13.97 -3.82 -5.46
CA ASN A 119 12.92 -2.84 -5.35
C ASN A 119 12.05 -3.10 -4.12
N ARG A 120 11.53 -2.04 -3.51
CA ARG A 120 10.49 -2.17 -2.50
C ARG A 120 9.16 -2.51 -3.18
N ILE A 121 8.57 -3.65 -2.83
CA ILE A 121 7.24 -4.04 -3.30
C ILE A 121 6.20 -3.58 -2.27
N SER A 122 5.27 -2.74 -2.71
CA SER A 122 4.22 -2.19 -1.84
C SER A 122 3.00 -3.11 -1.75
N MET A 123 2.70 -3.81 -2.87
CA MET A 123 1.58 -4.76 -2.94
C MET A 123 1.91 -5.90 -3.91
N ALA A 124 1.50 -7.10 -3.55
CA ALA A 124 1.67 -8.30 -4.37
C ALA A 124 0.36 -9.07 -4.47
N PHE A 125 -0.10 -9.30 -5.68
CA PHE A 125 -1.19 -10.24 -5.98
C PHE A 125 -0.56 -11.56 -6.42
N LEU A 126 -0.75 -12.61 -5.64
CA LEU A 126 -0.10 -13.91 -5.86
C LEU A 126 -1.12 -15.00 -6.14
N ASP A 127 -0.99 -15.70 -7.26
CA ASP A 127 -1.66 -16.99 -7.38
C ASP A 127 -1.09 -17.97 -6.34
N ILE A 128 -1.93 -18.82 -5.79
CA ILE A 128 -1.52 -19.86 -4.85
C ILE A 128 -0.86 -21.02 -5.59
N GLU A 129 -1.37 -21.35 -6.77
CA GLU A 129 -0.87 -22.45 -7.61
C GLU A 129 0.08 -21.91 -8.69
N LEU A 130 1.39 -21.92 -8.42
CA LEU A 130 2.44 -21.45 -9.33
C LEU A 130 3.27 -22.62 -9.87
N GLY A 131 2.63 -23.49 -10.62
CA GLY A 131 3.27 -24.66 -11.22
C GLY A 131 3.87 -25.61 -10.17
N LYS A 132 5.23 -25.67 -10.10
CA LYS A 132 5.94 -26.49 -9.11
C LYS A 132 6.17 -25.81 -7.77
N THR A 133 5.88 -24.53 -7.65
CA THR A 133 6.11 -23.71 -6.46
C THR A 133 4.77 -23.25 -5.90
N SER A 134 4.65 -23.25 -4.57
CA SER A 134 3.46 -22.70 -3.92
C SER A 134 3.56 -21.17 -3.81
N GLY A 135 2.48 -20.47 -4.15
CA GLY A 135 2.35 -19.04 -3.87
C GLY A 135 2.43 -18.71 -2.37
N LEU A 136 2.10 -19.69 -1.51
CA LEU A 136 2.26 -19.57 -0.05
C LEU A 136 3.74 -19.47 0.35
N ASP A 137 4.61 -20.26 -0.27
CA ASP A 137 6.06 -20.20 -0.02
C ASP A 137 6.67 -18.94 -0.61
N LEU A 138 6.18 -18.50 -1.78
CA LEU A 138 6.59 -17.23 -2.37
C LEU A 138 6.22 -16.06 -1.44
N CYS A 139 5.03 -16.07 -0.85
CA CYS A 139 4.60 -15.04 0.12
C CYS A 139 5.56 -14.95 1.30
N ARG A 140 5.90 -16.07 1.94
CA ARG A 140 6.83 -16.09 3.08
C ARG A 140 8.18 -15.47 2.72
N ARG A 141 8.77 -15.91 1.60
CA ARG A 141 10.06 -15.39 1.10
C ARG A 141 9.99 -13.91 0.73
N LEU A 142 8.90 -13.47 0.13
CA LEU A 142 8.70 -12.05 -0.20
C LEU A 142 8.62 -11.19 1.06
N LEU A 143 7.91 -11.65 2.10
CA LEU A 143 7.79 -10.95 3.37
C LEU A 143 9.09 -10.98 4.20
N GLU A 144 9.96 -11.98 4.04
CA GLU A 144 11.32 -11.97 4.61
C GLU A 144 12.19 -10.85 4.01
N ILE A 145 12.06 -10.58 2.70
CA ILE A 145 12.81 -9.53 2.01
C ILE A 145 12.18 -8.15 2.25
N ASN A 146 10.86 -8.06 2.11
CA ASN A 146 10.06 -6.85 2.22
C ASN A 146 8.92 -7.05 3.24
N PRO A 147 9.16 -6.93 4.55
CA PRO A 147 8.16 -7.23 5.59
C PRO A 147 6.90 -6.38 5.55
N ARG A 148 6.95 -5.23 4.85
CA ARG A 148 5.83 -4.30 4.71
C ARG A 148 5.10 -4.43 3.36
N THR A 149 5.26 -5.53 2.64
CA THR A 149 4.48 -5.81 1.44
C THR A 149 3.07 -6.24 1.84
N ASN A 150 2.06 -5.61 1.24
CA ASN A 150 0.69 -6.11 1.32
C ASN A 150 0.53 -7.25 0.33
N VAL A 151 0.33 -8.47 0.82
CA VAL A 151 0.14 -9.64 -0.03
C VAL A 151 -1.32 -10.01 -0.08
N VAL A 152 -1.88 -10.11 -1.28
CA VAL A 152 -3.25 -10.56 -1.55
C VAL A 152 -3.17 -11.81 -2.41
N TYR A 153 -3.75 -12.91 -1.95
CA TYR A 153 -3.83 -14.12 -2.78
C TYR A 153 -4.94 -14.03 -3.82
N LEU A 154 -4.64 -14.52 -5.02
CA LEU A 154 -5.60 -14.75 -6.08
C LEU A 154 -5.75 -16.26 -6.29
N THR A 155 -6.97 -16.78 -6.26
CA THR A 155 -7.17 -18.21 -6.47
C THR A 155 -8.53 -18.51 -7.09
N ALA A 156 -8.61 -19.61 -7.83
CA ALA A 156 -9.88 -20.19 -8.26
C ALA A 156 -10.55 -21.00 -7.14
N TYR A 157 -9.78 -21.43 -6.13
CA TYR A 157 -10.21 -22.39 -5.11
C TYR A 157 -10.22 -21.76 -3.70
N VAL A 158 -11.38 -21.71 -3.08
CA VAL A 158 -11.53 -21.16 -1.71
C VAL A 158 -10.96 -22.06 -0.61
N GLY A 159 -10.63 -23.32 -0.91
CA GLY A 159 -10.09 -24.26 0.09
C GLY A 159 -8.74 -23.89 0.68
N TYR A 160 -7.95 -23.04 0.01
CA TYR A 160 -6.63 -22.59 0.49
C TYR A 160 -6.68 -21.47 1.55
N ALA A 161 -7.87 -20.97 1.88
CA ALA A 161 -7.98 -19.86 2.84
C ALA A 161 -7.35 -20.20 4.20
N PHE A 162 -7.42 -21.46 4.63
CA PHE A 162 -6.85 -21.92 5.90
C PHE A 162 -5.31 -21.93 5.89
N ASP A 163 -4.71 -22.38 4.79
CA ASP A 163 -3.25 -22.43 4.63
C ASP A 163 -2.65 -21.03 4.42
N ALA A 164 -3.42 -20.15 3.79
CA ALA A 164 -3.06 -18.76 3.57
C ALA A 164 -2.96 -17.95 4.88
N TRP A 165 -3.77 -18.31 5.89
CA TRP A 165 -3.87 -17.56 7.15
C TRP A 165 -2.55 -17.43 7.90
N GLY A 166 -1.70 -18.46 7.87
CA GLY A 166 -0.40 -18.51 8.56
C GLY A 166 0.76 -17.82 7.83
N THR A 167 0.55 -17.30 6.61
CA THR A 167 1.65 -16.78 5.77
C THR A 167 1.98 -15.31 5.99
N GLY A 168 1.09 -14.55 6.65
CA GLY A 168 1.22 -13.12 6.82
C GLY A 168 0.60 -12.29 5.69
N ALA A 169 -0.08 -12.91 4.72
CA ALA A 169 -0.90 -12.17 3.74
C ALA A 169 -2.00 -11.35 4.43
N CYS A 170 -2.42 -10.25 3.79
CA CYS A 170 -3.45 -9.36 4.32
C CYS A 170 -4.80 -9.51 3.61
N GLY A 171 -4.85 -10.21 2.48
CA GLY A 171 -6.07 -10.36 1.70
C GLY A 171 -6.15 -11.64 0.90
N PHE A 172 -7.37 -11.94 0.45
CA PHE A 172 -7.68 -13.09 -0.37
C PHE A 172 -8.77 -12.71 -1.37
N MET A 173 -8.54 -12.98 -2.65
CA MET A 173 -9.48 -12.69 -3.73
C MET A 173 -9.72 -13.92 -4.58
N ARG A 174 -10.94 -14.08 -5.05
CA ARG A 174 -11.28 -15.10 -6.03
C ARG A 174 -11.00 -14.59 -7.44
N LYS A 175 -10.39 -15.41 -8.29
CA LYS A 175 -10.29 -15.18 -9.74
C LYS A 175 -11.69 -15.16 -10.37
N PRO A 176 -11.96 -14.33 -11.38
CA PRO A 176 -11.04 -13.41 -12.04
C PRO A 176 -10.77 -12.13 -11.24
N LEU A 177 -9.62 -11.51 -11.47
CA LEU A 177 -9.31 -10.17 -10.96
C LEU A 177 -10.29 -9.15 -11.55
N THR A 178 -10.76 -8.22 -10.70
CA THR A 178 -11.66 -7.13 -11.14
C THR A 178 -11.23 -5.81 -10.48
N VAL A 179 -11.48 -4.69 -11.14
CA VAL A 179 -11.18 -3.34 -10.62
C VAL A 179 -11.84 -3.11 -9.26
N GLU A 180 -13.12 -3.47 -9.15
CA GLU A 180 -13.87 -3.35 -7.90
C GLU A 180 -13.28 -4.23 -6.79
N GLY A 181 -12.94 -5.49 -7.11
CA GLY A 181 -12.32 -6.41 -6.17
C GLY A 181 -10.97 -5.87 -5.65
N VAL A 182 -10.12 -5.32 -6.53
CA VAL A 182 -8.86 -4.68 -6.14
C VAL A 182 -9.11 -3.49 -5.21
N ARG A 183 -10.04 -2.60 -5.56
CA ARG A 183 -10.39 -1.43 -4.74
C ARG A 183 -10.92 -1.83 -3.37
N ASN A 184 -11.74 -2.87 -3.29
CA ASN A 184 -12.25 -3.40 -2.01
C ASN A 184 -11.11 -3.94 -1.11
N GLN A 185 -10.05 -4.51 -1.69
CA GLN A 185 -8.89 -4.96 -0.91
C GLN A 185 -8.10 -3.80 -0.29
N LEU A 186 -8.12 -2.61 -0.88
CA LEU A 186 -7.38 -1.45 -0.36
C LEU A 186 -7.80 -1.06 1.07
N SER A 187 -9.06 -1.27 1.44
CA SER A 187 -9.58 -1.00 2.79
C SER A 187 -9.13 -2.04 3.84
N GLN A 188 -8.58 -3.18 3.41
CA GLN A 188 -8.19 -4.30 4.27
C GLN A 188 -6.67 -4.46 4.37
N LEU A 189 -5.90 -3.55 3.75
CA LEU A 189 -4.45 -3.64 3.74
C LEU A 189 -3.87 -3.46 5.14
N ARG A 190 -2.85 -4.26 5.45
CA ARG A 190 -2.12 -4.18 6.72
C ARG A 190 -1.22 -2.94 6.79
N TYR A 191 -0.63 -2.58 5.66
CA TYR A 191 0.25 -1.42 5.54
C TYR A 191 -0.37 -0.39 4.61
N PRO A 192 -0.23 0.91 4.93
CA PRO A 192 -0.76 1.97 4.09
C PRO A 192 -0.26 1.85 2.65
N PHE A 193 -1.19 1.91 1.71
CA PHE A 193 -0.93 1.93 0.29
C PHE A 193 -1.52 3.23 -0.29
N TRP A 194 -0.65 4.11 -0.75
CA TRP A 194 -1.07 5.40 -1.25
C TRP A 194 -1.38 5.31 -2.74
N THR A 195 -2.63 5.46 -3.10
CA THR A 195 -3.10 5.45 -4.50
C THR A 195 -3.10 6.84 -5.14
N GLY A 196 -2.66 7.88 -4.44
CA GLY A 196 -2.74 9.25 -4.93
C GLY A 196 -4.20 9.69 -5.12
N GLY A 197 -4.99 9.72 -4.05
CA GLY A 197 -6.42 9.94 -4.13
C GLY A 197 -6.80 11.18 -4.92
N THR A 198 -7.58 10.98 -5.98
CA THR A 198 -8.58 11.93 -6.44
C THR A 198 -9.77 11.73 -5.50
N GLY A 199 -9.86 12.58 -4.45
CA GLY A 199 -11.11 12.67 -3.73
C GLY A 199 -12.20 13.17 -4.68
N GLU A 200 -13.21 12.38 -4.93
CA GLU A 200 -14.56 12.86 -5.18
C GLU A 200 -15.27 13.02 -3.84
#